data_01d674635ba7bb25abc3737b5b9474a5
#
_entry.id   01d674635ba7bb25abc3737b5b9474a5
#
_cell.length_a   1.000
_cell.length_b   1.000
_cell.length_c   1.000
_cell.angle_alpha   90.00
_cell.angle_beta   90.00
_cell.angle_gamma   90.00
#
_symmetry.space_group_name_H-M   'P 1'
#
loop_
_entity.id
_entity.type
_entity.pdbx_description
1 polymer ?
#
loop_
_entity_poly.entity_id
_entity_poly.type
_entity_poly.pdbx_seq_one_letter_code
_entity_poly.pdbx_strand_id
1 'polypeptide(L)'
;MAYEIRVLPTAGREILRLPKRIQLRVGEAIAGLADDPRPSNCRKLTGQASYYRIRVSDYRVLYEVRDREVLVLVVRVGHRRDVYR
;
A
#
# COMPACT_ATOMS: atom_id res chain seq x y z
N MET A 1 5.57 -18.42 1.57
CA MET A 1 6.56 -17.68 0.78
C MET A 1 6.22 -16.20 0.79
N ALA A 2 7.19 -15.35 1.08
CA ALA A 2 6.91 -13.93 1.21
C ALA A 2 7.07 -13.20 -0.13
N TYR A 3 6.20 -12.23 -0.38
CA TYR A 3 6.35 -11.34 -1.52
C TYR A 3 7.43 -10.31 -1.22
N GLU A 4 8.18 -9.94 -2.24
CA GLU A 4 9.10 -8.82 -2.12
C GLU A 4 8.27 -7.52 -2.07
N ILE A 5 8.65 -6.60 -1.21
CA ILE A 5 7.98 -5.31 -1.11
C ILE A 5 8.89 -4.24 -1.71
N ARG A 6 8.36 -3.47 -2.65
CA ARG A 6 9.05 -2.30 -3.19
C ARG A 6 8.16 -1.10 -3.02
N VAL A 7 8.74 0.00 -2.55
CA VAL A 7 8.02 1.25 -2.37
C VAL A 7 8.54 2.23 -3.42
N LEU A 8 7.66 2.67 -4.30
CA LEU A 8 8.05 3.62 -5.34
C LEU A 8 8.46 4.95 -4.71
N PRO A 9 9.37 5.69 -5.35
CA PRO A 9 9.87 6.96 -4.76
C PRO A 9 8.77 7.93 -4.35
N THR A 10 7.71 8.05 -5.17
CA THR A 10 6.60 8.93 -4.84
C THR A 10 5.93 8.51 -3.54
N ALA A 11 5.65 7.20 -3.40
CA ALA A 11 5.03 6.67 -2.18
C ALA A 11 5.95 6.85 -0.99
N GLY A 12 7.24 6.63 -1.17
CA GLY A 12 8.22 6.81 -0.09
C GLY A 12 8.21 8.24 0.43
N ARG A 13 8.20 9.21 -0.46
CA ARG A 13 8.13 10.62 -0.05
C ARG A 13 6.82 10.93 0.66
N GLU A 14 5.72 10.35 0.20
CA GLU A 14 4.42 10.56 0.85
C GLU A 14 4.41 10.01 2.27
N ILE A 15 5.01 8.85 2.47
CA ILE A 15 5.10 8.25 3.81
C ILE A 15 5.87 9.18 4.75
N LEU A 16 6.96 9.76 4.29
CA LEU A 16 7.79 10.62 5.14
C LEU A 16 7.07 11.90 5.58
N ARG A 17 6.02 12.29 4.87
CA ARG A 17 5.22 13.47 5.24
C ARG A 17 4.12 13.17 6.25
N LEU A 18 3.90 11.90 6.56
CA LEU A 18 2.86 11.50 7.51
C LEU A 18 3.31 11.75 8.95
N PRO A 19 2.37 11.96 9.87
CA PRO A 19 2.73 11.98 11.30
C PRO A 19 3.44 10.69 11.67
N LYS A 20 4.42 10.79 12.57
CA LYS A 20 5.25 9.64 12.94
C LYS A 20 4.43 8.41 13.33
N ARG A 21 3.39 8.62 14.13
CA ARG A 21 2.53 7.52 14.55
C ARG A 21 1.90 6.79 13.36
N ILE A 22 1.49 7.57 12.35
CA ILE A 22 0.88 7.00 11.15
C ILE A 22 1.95 6.32 10.30
N GLN A 23 3.16 6.87 10.23
CA GLN A 23 4.25 6.22 9.51
C GLN A 23 4.50 4.81 10.03
N LEU A 24 4.50 4.63 11.36
CA LEU A 24 4.71 3.31 11.94
C LEU A 24 3.60 2.35 11.55
N ARG A 25 2.35 2.80 11.62
CA ARG A 25 1.21 1.95 11.29
C ARG A 25 1.18 1.60 9.80
N VAL A 26 1.49 2.57 8.95
CA VAL A 26 1.58 2.33 7.51
C VAL A 26 2.70 1.34 7.21
N GLY A 27 3.85 1.51 7.86
CA GLY A 27 4.97 0.59 7.69
C GLY A 27 4.62 -0.84 8.08
N GLU A 28 3.92 -1.01 9.19
CA GLU A 28 3.47 -2.34 9.62
C GLU A 28 2.47 -2.94 8.63
N ALA A 29 1.54 -2.13 8.14
CA ALA A 29 0.56 -2.61 7.17
C ALA A 29 1.23 -3.03 5.86
N ILE A 30 2.19 -2.25 5.39
CA ILE A 30 2.94 -2.58 4.17
C ILE A 30 3.75 -3.86 4.39
N ALA A 31 4.43 -3.98 5.52
CA ALA A 31 5.21 -5.18 5.82
C ALA A 31 4.34 -6.43 5.83
N GLY A 32 3.11 -6.31 6.33
CA GLY A 32 2.17 -7.43 6.35
C GLY A 32 1.78 -7.92 4.97
N LEU A 33 1.87 -7.06 3.95
CA LEU A 33 1.56 -7.46 2.58
C LEU A 33 2.54 -8.49 2.02
N ALA A 34 3.71 -8.62 2.63
CA ALA A 34 4.68 -9.62 2.20
C ALA A 34 4.15 -11.04 2.44
N ASP A 35 3.43 -11.23 3.54
CA ASP A 35 2.88 -12.55 3.87
C ASP A 35 1.47 -12.72 3.31
N ASP A 36 0.71 -11.64 3.21
CA ASP A 36 -0.66 -11.68 2.70
C ASP A 36 -0.92 -10.42 1.88
N PRO A 37 -0.71 -10.47 0.57
CA PRO A 37 -0.88 -9.27 -0.27
C PRO A 37 -2.34 -8.87 -0.46
N ARG A 38 -3.29 -9.72 -0.07
CA ARG A 38 -4.72 -9.40 -0.16
C ARG A 38 -5.39 -9.64 1.18
N PRO A 39 -5.03 -8.84 2.22
CA PRO A 39 -5.63 -9.01 3.53
C PRO A 39 -7.13 -8.68 3.50
N SER A 40 -7.85 -9.09 4.54
CA SER A 40 -9.30 -8.92 4.59
C SER A 40 -9.76 -7.47 4.45
N ASN A 41 -8.92 -6.51 4.83
CA ASN A 41 -9.25 -5.08 4.74
C ASN A 41 -8.80 -4.44 3.42
N CYS A 42 -8.31 -5.23 2.46
CA CYS A 42 -7.95 -4.67 1.17
C CYS A 42 -9.17 -4.62 0.24
N ARG A 43 -9.11 -3.71 -0.72
CA ARG A 43 -10.11 -3.62 -1.78
C ARG A 43 -9.42 -3.49 -3.12
N LYS A 44 -9.95 -4.19 -4.12
CA LYS A 44 -9.46 -4.09 -5.48
C LYS A 44 -9.95 -2.79 -6.09
N LEU A 45 -9.06 -2.09 -6.81
CA LEU A 45 -9.45 -0.86 -7.49
C LEU A 45 -10.22 -1.18 -8.76
N THR A 46 -11.32 -0.47 -8.98
CA THR A 46 -12.15 -0.65 -10.17
C THR A 46 -11.36 -0.25 -11.41
N GLY A 47 -11.37 -1.11 -12.42
CA GLY A 47 -10.70 -0.84 -13.69
C GLY A 47 -9.19 -1.03 -13.66
N GLN A 48 -8.63 -1.47 -12.53
CA GLN A 48 -7.18 -1.65 -12.36
C GLN A 48 -6.94 -3.08 -11.89
N ALA A 49 -6.70 -3.98 -12.84
CA ALA A 49 -6.74 -5.42 -12.59
C ALA A 49 -5.85 -5.90 -11.44
N SER A 50 -4.66 -5.34 -11.29
CA SER A 50 -3.70 -5.79 -10.27
C SER A 50 -3.53 -4.81 -9.13
N TYR A 51 -4.35 -3.78 -9.06
CA TYR A 51 -4.21 -2.72 -8.08
C TYR A 51 -5.20 -2.86 -6.95
N TYR A 52 -4.73 -2.59 -5.73
CA TYR A 52 -5.49 -2.73 -4.50
C TYR A 52 -5.21 -1.56 -3.59
N ARG A 53 -6.06 -1.39 -2.58
CA ARG A 53 -5.81 -0.45 -1.51
C ARG A 53 -6.06 -1.08 -0.16
N ILE A 54 -5.32 -0.63 0.84
CA ILE A 54 -5.63 -0.92 2.23
C ILE A 54 -5.78 0.41 2.96
N ARG A 55 -6.62 0.39 3.99
CA ARG A 55 -6.86 1.58 4.81
C ARG A 55 -6.05 1.48 6.09
N VAL A 56 -5.39 2.58 6.45
CA VAL A 56 -4.67 2.71 7.71
C VAL A 56 -5.13 4.02 8.33
N SER A 57 -6.03 3.95 9.33
CA SER A 57 -6.67 5.13 9.89
C SER A 57 -7.38 5.91 8.78
N ASP A 58 -7.11 7.20 8.62
CA ASP A 58 -7.68 8.02 7.55
C ASP A 58 -6.82 8.04 6.29
N TYR A 59 -5.82 7.17 6.24
CA TYR A 59 -4.90 7.13 5.12
C TYR A 59 -5.10 5.87 4.32
N ARG A 60 -4.66 5.90 3.07
CA ARG A 60 -4.76 4.76 2.17
C ARG A 60 -3.43 4.48 1.52
N VAL A 61 -3.16 3.19 1.36
CA VAL A 61 -1.97 2.70 0.67
C VAL A 61 -2.46 2.04 -0.61
N LEU A 62 -2.03 2.56 -1.75
CA LEU A 62 -2.33 1.95 -3.04
C LEU A 62 -1.14 1.13 -3.48
N TYR A 63 -1.39 -0.09 -3.90
CA TYR A 63 -0.31 -0.98 -4.28
C TYR A 63 -0.75 -1.91 -5.41
N GLU A 64 0.24 -2.42 -6.12
CA GLU A 64 0.03 -3.39 -7.18
C GLU A 64 0.58 -4.73 -6.72
N VAL A 65 -0.15 -5.82 -7.00
CA VAL A 65 0.31 -7.17 -6.69
C VAL A 65 0.65 -7.86 -7.99
N ARG A 66 1.89 -8.27 -8.13
CA ARG A 66 2.37 -9.03 -9.28
C ARG A 66 2.67 -10.45 -8.84
N ASP A 67 1.67 -11.32 -8.97
CA ASP A 67 1.78 -12.68 -8.44
C ASP A 67 2.90 -13.50 -9.09
N ARG A 68 3.07 -13.36 -10.40
CA ARG A 68 4.12 -14.12 -11.09
C ARG A 68 5.51 -13.73 -10.64
N GLU A 69 5.70 -12.50 -10.22
CA GLU A 69 6.99 -12.00 -9.75
C GLU A 69 7.12 -12.08 -8.24
N VAL A 70 6.06 -12.48 -7.55
CA VAL A 70 5.99 -12.52 -6.09
C VAL A 70 6.38 -11.15 -5.53
N LEU A 71 5.77 -10.10 -6.06
CA LEU A 71 6.16 -8.71 -5.82
C LEU A 71 4.94 -7.86 -5.49
N VAL A 72 5.10 -6.98 -4.50
CA VAL A 72 4.14 -5.94 -4.16
C VAL A 72 4.82 -4.59 -4.38
N LEU A 73 4.21 -3.76 -5.22
CA LEU A 73 4.69 -2.39 -5.47
C LEU A 73 3.76 -1.40 -4.78
N VAL A 74 4.29 -0.67 -3.80
CA VAL A 74 3.52 0.40 -3.16
C VAL A 74 3.65 1.64 -4.02
N VAL A 75 2.54 2.10 -4.60
CA VAL A 75 2.56 3.17 -5.61
C VAL A 75 2.16 4.52 -5.06
N ARG A 76 1.23 4.59 -4.11
CA ARG A 76 0.81 5.85 -3.50
C ARG A 76 0.41 5.64 -2.06
N VAL A 77 0.65 6.66 -1.24
CA VAL A 77 0.19 6.68 0.15
C VAL A 77 -0.29 8.10 0.45
N GLY A 78 -1.47 8.24 1.03
CA GLY A 78 -1.94 9.57 1.35
C GLY A 78 -3.27 9.55 2.07
N HIS A 79 -3.74 10.75 2.42
CA HIS A 79 -5.04 10.91 3.05
C HIS A 79 -6.13 10.45 2.08
N ARG A 80 -7.19 9.88 2.61
CA ARG A 80 -8.28 9.32 1.79
C ARG A 80 -8.84 10.31 0.76
N ARG A 81 -8.73 11.62 1.01
CA ARG A 81 -9.22 12.64 0.09
C ARG A 81 -8.30 12.89 -1.09
N ASP A 82 -7.02 12.56 -0.94
CA ASP A 82 -6.01 12.94 -1.93
C ASP A 82 -5.61 11.80 -2.85
N VAL A 83 -5.69 10.58 -2.37
CA VAL A 83 -5.14 9.42 -3.07
C VAL A 83 -5.95 9.03 -4.31
N TYR A 84 -7.23 9.42 -4.36
CA TYR A 84 -8.13 9.05 -5.46
C TYR A 84 -8.32 10.13 -6.51
N ARG A 85 -7.47 11.11 -6.53
CA ARG A 85 -7.54 12.13 -7.58
C ARG A 85 -6.75 11.73 -8.79
#